data_3f02509f4343b53dd6304603153502ab
#
_entry.id   3f02509f4343b53dd6304603153502ab
#
_cell.length_a   1.000
_cell.length_b   1.000
_cell.length_c   1.000
_cell.angle_alpha   90.00
_cell.angle_beta   90.00
_cell.angle_gamma   90.00
#
_symmetry.space_group_name_H-M   'P 1'
#
loop_
_entity.id
_entity.type
_entity.pdbx_description
1 polymer ?
#
loop_
_entity_poly.entity_id
_entity_poly.type
_entity_poly.pdbx_seq_one_letter_code
_entity_poly.pdbx_strand_id
1 'polypeptide(L)'
;AIKGICFKHTGKHIITTQLEHSSVSETVNYMKTLGYEVSYVKLDNNGLVDLDDLKNLIRDDTVLVTIAAVNSEVGVVQNIDEIGKILKNYPKIFFHSDMTQCIGKKKTNLSYVDLASISGQKFYGMKGIGCLIKKERIIIEPLIHGGKSTTVFRAGTPACALIVSFAKALRLAYEDIDMKNAHVLELNRYLLDKLNGLDVCVNSNEYCLPHIVNISLNGIKPETMLHA
;
A
#
# COMPACT_ATOMS: atom_id res chain seq x y z
N ALA A 1 9.80 6.75 0.79
CA ALA A 1 9.49 6.35 2.15
C ALA A 1 10.58 5.44 2.73
N ILE A 2 10.62 4.15 2.39
CA ILE A 2 11.43 3.11 3.05
C ILE A 2 12.90 3.52 3.18
N LYS A 3 13.62 3.70 2.07
CA LYS A 3 15.04 4.09 2.09
C LYS A 3 15.28 5.39 2.85
N GLY A 4 14.39 6.38 2.68
CA GLY A 4 14.54 7.68 3.34
C GLY A 4 14.44 7.59 4.87
N ILE A 5 13.59 6.72 5.40
CA ILE A 5 13.52 6.44 6.85
C ILE A 5 14.74 5.65 7.30
N CYS A 6 15.04 4.56 6.64
CA CYS A 6 16.12 3.65 7.03
C CYS A 6 17.49 4.33 7.03
N PHE A 7 17.77 5.23 6.07
CA PHE A 7 19.03 5.96 6.01
C PHE A 7 19.12 7.11 7.01
N LYS A 8 17.98 7.64 7.46
CA LYS A 8 17.95 8.78 8.38
C LYS A 8 17.96 8.40 9.84
N HIS A 9 17.36 7.27 10.19
CA HIS A 9 17.13 6.87 11.56
C HIS A 9 17.96 5.64 11.94
N THR A 10 18.27 5.54 13.22
CA THR A 10 18.96 4.37 13.80
C THR A 10 17.98 3.19 13.88
N GLY A 11 18.51 2.00 13.89
CA GLY A 11 17.78 0.75 13.84
C GLY A 11 18.01 0.02 12.53
N LYS A 12 17.94 -1.29 12.57
CA LYS A 12 18.30 -2.15 11.44
C LYS A 12 17.26 -3.24 11.20
N HIS A 13 16.09 -3.10 11.78
CA HIS A 13 15.01 -4.06 11.60
C HIS A 13 13.78 -3.43 10.93
N ILE A 14 13.24 -4.13 9.95
CA ILE A 14 12.04 -3.76 9.18
C ILE A 14 11.01 -4.88 9.32
N ILE A 15 9.76 -4.55 9.59
CA ILE A 15 8.63 -5.49 9.56
C ILE A 15 7.76 -5.16 8.34
N THR A 16 7.39 -6.21 7.58
CA THR A 16 6.55 -6.10 6.39
C THR A 16 5.68 -7.33 6.20
N THR A 17 4.92 -7.40 5.10
CA THR A 17 4.12 -8.58 4.71
C THR A 17 4.65 -9.22 3.43
N GLN A 18 4.22 -10.46 3.15
CA GLN A 18 4.44 -11.10 1.85
C GLN A 18 3.47 -10.60 0.77
N LEU A 19 2.46 -9.80 1.15
CA LEU A 19 1.45 -9.26 0.24
C LEU A 19 1.81 -7.88 -0.34
N GLU A 20 3.04 -7.43 -0.13
CA GLU A 20 3.48 -6.12 -0.62
C GLU A 20 3.66 -6.13 -2.15
N HIS A 21 3.35 -4.99 -2.76
CA HIS A 21 3.68 -4.75 -4.17
C HIS A 21 5.20 -4.77 -4.37
N SER A 22 5.66 -5.14 -5.57
CA SER A 22 7.09 -5.23 -5.92
C SER A 22 7.89 -3.96 -5.62
N SER A 23 7.29 -2.77 -5.72
CA SER A 23 7.95 -1.51 -5.35
C SER A 23 8.34 -1.43 -3.85
N VAL A 24 7.60 -2.14 -2.99
CA VAL A 24 7.91 -2.26 -1.55
C VAL A 24 8.82 -3.45 -1.31
N SER A 25 8.44 -4.67 -1.76
CA SER A 25 9.18 -5.90 -1.50
C SER A 25 10.60 -5.86 -2.05
N GLU A 26 10.82 -5.37 -3.29
CA GLU A 26 12.16 -5.24 -3.85
C GLU A 26 12.99 -4.15 -3.14
N THR A 27 12.32 -3.07 -2.68
CA THR A 27 13.02 -2.07 -1.85
C THR A 27 13.45 -2.66 -0.52
N VAL A 28 12.61 -3.45 0.13
CA VAL A 28 12.92 -4.14 1.39
C VAL A 28 14.03 -5.19 1.17
N ASN A 29 13.98 -5.95 0.07
CA ASN A 29 15.04 -6.90 -0.30
C ASN A 29 16.39 -6.18 -0.52
N TYR A 30 16.38 -5.02 -1.16
CA TYR A 30 17.57 -4.20 -1.28
C TYR A 30 18.10 -3.74 0.09
N MET A 31 17.23 -3.40 1.05
CA MET A 31 17.67 -3.02 2.40
C MET A 31 18.36 -4.20 3.11
N LYS A 32 17.97 -5.48 2.85
CA LYS A 32 18.69 -6.65 3.35
C LYS A 32 20.16 -6.67 2.91
N THR A 33 20.43 -6.30 1.65
CA THR A 33 21.83 -6.24 1.14
C THR A 33 22.66 -5.16 1.84
N LEU A 34 22.01 -4.20 2.50
CA LEU A 34 22.63 -3.14 3.29
C LEU A 34 22.68 -3.46 4.80
N GLY A 35 22.45 -4.72 5.18
CA GLY A 35 22.55 -5.19 6.56
C GLY A 35 21.33 -4.91 7.43
N TYR A 36 20.15 -4.68 6.81
CA TYR A 36 18.90 -4.65 7.56
C TYR A 36 18.31 -6.05 7.71
N GLU A 37 17.82 -6.37 8.89
CA GLU A 37 17.01 -7.55 9.11
C GLU A 37 15.56 -7.27 8.74
N VAL A 38 14.87 -8.27 8.19
CA VAL A 38 13.49 -8.15 7.75
C VAL A 38 12.66 -9.30 8.29
N SER A 39 11.63 -8.97 9.06
CA SER A 39 10.61 -9.91 9.51
C SER A 39 9.33 -9.75 8.70
N TYR A 40 8.71 -10.89 8.41
CA TYR A 40 7.41 -10.94 7.72
C TYR A 40 6.35 -11.33 8.75
N VAL A 41 5.42 -10.41 9.00
CA VAL A 41 4.29 -10.68 9.89
C VAL A 41 3.37 -11.75 9.26
N LYS A 42 2.89 -12.66 10.10
CA LYS A 42 1.95 -13.71 9.68
C LYS A 42 0.61 -13.09 9.25
N LEU A 43 -0.03 -13.80 8.36
CA LEU A 43 -1.37 -13.47 7.89
C LEU A 43 -2.32 -14.58 8.31
N ASP A 44 -3.55 -14.22 8.61
CA ASP A 44 -4.63 -15.19 8.83
C ASP A 44 -5.11 -15.81 7.51
N ASN A 45 -6.08 -16.71 7.58
CA ASN A 45 -6.65 -17.38 6.42
C ASN A 45 -7.39 -16.43 5.45
N ASN A 46 -7.68 -15.20 5.89
CA ASN A 46 -8.31 -14.17 5.07
C ASN A 46 -7.27 -13.21 4.44
N GLY A 47 -5.99 -13.41 4.74
CA GLY A 47 -4.90 -12.54 4.32
C GLY A 47 -4.73 -11.29 5.18
N LEU A 48 -5.38 -11.21 6.34
CA LEU A 48 -5.23 -10.09 7.27
C LEU A 48 -4.01 -10.29 8.16
N VAL A 49 -3.35 -9.19 8.51
CA VAL A 49 -2.20 -9.18 9.43
C VAL A 49 -2.61 -9.68 10.80
N ASP A 50 -1.89 -10.68 11.31
CA ASP A 50 -1.97 -11.13 12.68
C ASP A 50 -1.35 -10.07 13.61
N LEU A 51 -2.22 -9.40 14.38
CA LEU A 51 -1.81 -8.30 15.25
C LEU A 51 -0.96 -8.75 16.45
N ASP A 52 -1.11 -9.99 16.89
CA ASP A 52 -0.32 -10.52 18.00
C ASP A 52 1.07 -10.94 17.50
N ASP A 53 1.16 -11.53 16.30
CA ASP A 53 2.43 -11.80 15.66
C ASP A 53 3.18 -10.48 15.37
N LEU A 54 2.49 -9.43 14.91
CA LEU A 54 3.09 -8.11 14.73
C LEU A 54 3.74 -7.59 16.02
N LYS A 55 3.04 -7.66 17.16
CA LYS A 55 3.58 -7.24 18.47
C LYS A 55 4.82 -8.04 18.86
N ASN A 56 4.80 -9.35 18.62
CA ASN A 56 5.88 -10.25 18.94
C ASN A 56 7.15 -10.03 18.09
N LEU A 57 6.99 -9.50 16.86
CA LEU A 57 8.10 -9.18 15.96
C LEU A 57 8.77 -7.84 16.27
N ILE A 58 8.13 -6.96 17.06
CA ILE A 58 8.70 -5.66 17.39
C ILE A 58 9.91 -5.84 18.30
N ARG A 59 11.02 -5.20 17.94
CA ARG A 59 12.31 -5.22 18.65
C ARG A 59 12.78 -3.78 18.93
N ASP A 60 13.75 -3.64 19.80
CA ASP A 60 14.33 -2.33 20.15
C ASP A 60 14.99 -1.63 18.95
N ASP A 61 15.49 -2.40 17.99
CA ASP A 61 16.09 -1.92 16.74
C ASP A 61 15.12 -1.86 15.56
N THR A 62 13.83 -2.11 15.77
CA THR A 62 12.81 -1.94 14.72
C THR A 62 12.66 -0.46 14.38
N VAL A 63 12.92 -0.10 13.12
CA VAL A 63 12.84 1.29 12.66
C VAL A 63 11.61 1.54 11.79
N LEU A 64 11.14 0.51 11.07
CA LEU A 64 10.06 0.66 10.10
C LEU A 64 9.12 -0.55 10.13
N VAL A 65 7.84 -0.26 10.13
CA VAL A 65 6.79 -1.20 9.72
C VAL A 65 6.20 -0.69 8.40
N THR A 66 6.16 -1.52 7.38
CA THR A 66 5.60 -1.18 6.08
C THR A 66 4.58 -2.23 5.64
N ILE A 67 3.32 -1.80 5.50
CA ILE A 67 2.19 -2.69 5.20
C ILE A 67 1.26 -1.97 4.23
N ALA A 68 0.98 -2.60 3.08
CA ALA A 68 0.04 -2.09 2.10
C ALA A 68 -1.39 -2.05 2.67
N ALA A 69 -2.12 -0.97 2.43
CA ALA A 69 -3.50 -0.84 2.88
C ALA A 69 -4.44 -1.80 2.14
N VAL A 70 -4.15 -2.05 0.85
CA VAL A 70 -4.89 -2.97 0.00
C VAL A 70 -3.91 -3.72 -0.89
N ASN A 71 -3.96 -5.04 -0.88
CA ASN A 71 -3.18 -5.85 -1.79
C ASN A 71 -3.67 -5.71 -3.24
N SER A 72 -2.76 -5.57 -4.18
CA SER A 72 -3.08 -5.30 -5.59
C SER A 72 -3.57 -6.51 -6.38
N GLU A 73 -3.33 -7.73 -5.89
CA GLU A 73 -3.65 -8.98 -6.59
C GLU A 73 -4.96 -9.61 -6.09
N VAL A 74 -5.07 -9.79 -4.78
CA VAL A 74 -6.23 -10.45 -4.16
C VAL A 74 -7.29 -9.44 -3.71
N GLY A 75 -6.87 -8.20 -3.42
CA GLY A 75 -7.76 -7.12 -3.00
C GLY A 75 -7.95 -7.02 -1.50
N VAL A 76 -7.30 -7.86 -0.68
CA VAL A 76 -7.48 -7.84 0.78
C VAL A 76 -7.13 -6.46 1.36
N VAL A 77 -8.01 -5.96 2.23
CA VAL A 77 -7.92 -4.66 2.88
C VAL A 77 -7.40 -4.85 4.29
N GLN A 78 -6.21 -4.35 4.58
CA GLN A 78 -5.61 -4.44 5.91
C GLN A 78 -6.23 -3.46 6.90
N ASN A 79 -6.28 -3.84 8.17
CA ASN A 79 -6.77 -2.98 9.25
C ASN A 79 -5.69 -1.99 9.72
N ILE A 80 -5.41 -1.00 8.87
CA ILE A 80 -4.34 0.00 9.06
C ILE A 80 -4.51 0.77 10.37
N ASP A 81 -5.74 1.04 10.79
CA ASP A 81 -6.02 1.77 12.04
C ASP A 81 -5.60 0.94 13.27
N GLU A 82 -5.90 -0.36 13.31
CA GLU A 82 -5.51 -1.21 14.44
C GLU A 82 -3.98 -1.42 14.49
N ILE A 83 -3.37 -1.65 13.33
CA ILE A 83 -1.91 -1.71 13.22
C ILE A 83 -1.29 -0.41 13.75
N GLY A 84 -1.79 0.72 13.30
CA GLY A 84 -1.27 2.02 13.70
C GLY A 84 -1.52 2.36 15.18
N LYS A 85 -2.62 1.90 15.78
CA LYS A 85 -2.86 2.02 17.24
C LYS A 85 -1.81 1.23 18.04
N ILE A 86 -1.47 0.03 17.59
CA ILE A 86 -0.39 -0.76 18.23
C ILE A 86 0.93 0.00 18.13
N LEU A 87 1.29 0.44 16.94
CA LEU A 87 2.57 1.11 16.67
C LEU A 87 2.71 2.46 17.38
N LYS A 88 1.62 3.12 17.74
CA LYS A 88 1.62 4.36 18.53
C LYS A 88 2.33 4.20 19.90
N ASN A 89 2.36 2.99 20.45
CA ASN A 89 3.07 2.69 21.70
C ASN A 89 4.60 2.57 21.51
N TYR A 90 5.09 2.61 20.27
CA TYR A 90 6.49 2.45 19.90
C TYR A 90 7.00 3.68 19.14
N PRO A 91 7.30 4.80 19.82
CA PRO A 91 7.56 6.09 19.18
C PRO A 91 8.81 6.16 18.30
N LYS A 92 9.68 5.14 18.38
CA LYS A 92 10.88 5.01 17.52
C LYS A 92 10.59 4.32 16.19
N ILE A 93 9.42 3.68 16.05
CA ILE A 93 9.02 2.95 14.85
C ILE A 93 8.21 3.88 13.96
N PHE A 94 8.55 3.92 12.69
CA PHE A 94 7.78 4.61 11.67
C PHE A 94 6.83 3.66 10.97
N PHE A 95 5.59 4.08 10.80
CA PHE A 95 4.60 3.30 10.07
C PHE A 95 4.38 3.87 8.67
N HIS A 96 4.82 3.12 7.67
CA HIS A 96 4.55 3.38 6.26
C HIS A 96 3.45 2.46 5.75
N SER A 97 2.52 3.01 4.95
CA SER A 97 1.55 2.21 4.22
C SER A 97 1.54 2.58 2.74
N ASP A 98 1.61 1.57 1.87
CA ASP A 98 1.28 1.75 0.46
C ASP A 98 -0.25 1.83 0.32
N MET A 99 -0.74 3.03 0.03
CA MET A 99 -2.15 3.34 -0.12
C MET A 99 -2.62 3.37 -1.59
N THR A 100 -1.77 2.94 -2.50
CA THR A 100 -1.98 3.06 -3.95
C THR A 100 -3.29 2.43 -4.41
N GLN A 101 -3.67 1.28 -3.87
CA GLN A 101 -4.94 0.63 -4.24
C GLN A 101 -6.13 1.09 -3.39
N CYS A 102 -5.89 1.83 -2.32
CA CYS A 102 -6.92 2.29 -1.39
C CYS A 102 -7.47 3.67 -1.77
N ILE A 103 -6.57 4.59 -2.11
CA ILE A 103 -6.91 5.99 -2.43
C ILE A 103 -7.85 6.07 -3.62
N GLY A 104 -8.92 6.87 -3.47
CA GLY A 104 -9.95 7.07 -4.49
C GLY A 104 -10.95 5.92 -4.63
N LYS A 105 -10.79 4.83 -3.86
CA LYS A 105 -11.69 3.68 -3.85
C LYS A 105 -12.32 3.42 -2.47
N LYS A 106 -11.65 3.85 -1.41
CA LYS A 106 -12.13 3.75 -0.04
C LYS A 106 -11.84 5.04 0.70
N LYS A 107 -12.77 5.48 1.57
CA LYS A 107 -12.47 6.55 2.52
C LYS A 107 -11.38 6.08 3.47
N THR A 108 -10.31 6.85 3.57
CA THR A 108 -9.10 6.47 4.31
C THR A 108 -8.85 7.40 5.48
N ASN A 109 -8.43 6.83 6.60
CA ASN A 109 -7.94 7.56 7.76
C ASN A 109 -6.40 7.43 7.79
N LEU A 110 -5.72 8.58 7.82
CA LEU A 110 -4.24 8.64 7.88
C LEU A 110 -3.72 8.97 9.28
N SER A 111 -4.60 9.09 10.28
CA SER A 111 -4.23 9.57 11.62
C SER A 111 -3.14 8.71 12.28
N TYR A 112 -3.14 7.42 12.01
CA TYR A 112 -2.19 6.46 12.59
C TYR A 112 -1.00 6.13 11.68
N VAL A 113 -1.03 6.57 10.41
CA VAL A 113 0.05 6.32 9.44
C VAL A 113 1.04 7.48 9.50
N ASP A 114 2.32 7.19 9.50
CA ASP A 114 3.38 8.20 9.48
C ASP A 114 3.76 8.62 8.07
N LEU A 115 3.79 7.64 7.15
CA LEU A 115 4.05 7.87 5.73
C LEU A 115 3.06 7.05 4.88
N ALA A 116 2.53 7.66 3.82
CA ALA A 116 1.66 6.96 2.87
C ALA A 116 2.15 7.21 1.44
N SER A 117 2.33 6.14 0.67
CA SER A 117 2.69 6.20 -0.74
C SER A 117 1.46 6.04 -1.63
N ILE A 118 1.36 6.83 -2.69
CA ILE A 118 0.23 6.83 -3.62
C ILE A 118 0.75 6.96 -5.05
N SER A 119 0.19 6.20 -5.99
CA SER A 119 0.46 6.33 -7.43
C SER A 119 -0.77 6.86 -8.17
N GLY A 120 -0.60 7.97 -8.91
CA GLY A 120 -1.70 8.69 -9.56
C GLY A 120 -2.50 7.89 -10.58
N GLN A 121 -1.84 6.99 -11.29
CA GLN A 121 -2.47 6.14 -12.31
C GLN A 121 -3.55 5.18 -11.77
N LYS A 122 -3.58 4.91 -10.46
CA LYS A 122 -4.53 3.95 -9.86
C LYS A 122 -5.89 4.57 -9.49
N PHE A 123 -6.01 5.88 -9.66
CA PHE A 123 -7.28 6.62 -9.55
C PHE A 123 -7.49 7.56 -10.76
N TYR A 124 -7.16 7.04 -11.96
CA TYR A 124 -7.37 7.69 -13.27
C TYR A 124 -6.55 8.96 -13.51
N GLY A 125 -5.49 9.19 -12.71
CA GLY A 125 -4.50 10.22 -12.96
C GLY A 125 -3.48 9.80 -14.04
N MET A 126 -2.66 10.74 -14.44
CA MET A 126 -1.60 10.48 -15.40
C MET A 126 -0.53 9.53 -14.84
N LYS A 127 0.07 8.73 -15.70
CA LYS A 127 1.26 7.94 -15.37
C LYS A 127 2.48 8.85 -15.13
N GLY A 128 3.44 8.36 -14.37
CA GLY A 128 4.70 9.07 -14.12
C GLY A 128 4.68 10.02 -12.92
N ILE A 129 3.56 10.06 -12.17
CA ILE A 129 3.47 10.85 -10.94
C ILE A 129 2.91 10.01 -9.78
N GLY A 130 3.49 10.22 -8.61
CA GLY A 130 3.03 9.71 -7.33
C GLY A 130 3.17 10.76 -6.24
N CYS A 131 2.66 10.45 -5.07
CA CYS A 131 2.73 11.31 -3.90
C CYS A 131 3.19 10.51 -2.70
N LEU A 132 4.09 11.09 -1.90
CA LEU A 132 4.41 10.65 -0.56
C LEU A 132 3.80 11.64 0.43
N ILE A 133 2.82 11.18 1.17
CA ILE A 133 2.28 11.88 2.34
C ILE A 133 3.16 11.50 3.53
N LYS A 134 3.59 12.46 4.32
CA LYS A 134 4.32 12.23 5.56
C LYS A 134 3.85 13.19 6.66
N LYS A 135 3.87 12.77 7.89
CA LYS A 135 3.68 13.69 9.02
C LYS A 135 4.82 14.70 9.06
N GLU A 136 4.52 15.95 9.38
CA GLU A 136 5.48 17.07 9.34
C GLU A 136 6.74 16.79 10.18
N ARG A 137 6.56 16.24 11.39
CA ARG A 137 7.65 15.91 12.33
C ARG A 137 8.65 14.87 11.81
N ILE A 138 8.32 14.12 10.76
CA ILE A 138 9.17 13.04 10.29
C ILE A 138 10.24 13.57 9.34
N ILE A 139 11.47 13.24 9.61
CA ILE A 139 12.61 13.58 8.78
C ILE A 139 12.99 12.33 7.98
N ILE A 140 13.15 12.49 6.67
CA ILE A 140 13.61 11.44 5.77
C ILE A 140 14.90 11.88 5.08
N GLU A 141 15.77 10.93 4.77
CA GLU A 141 16.93 11.20 3.93
C GLU A 141 16.50 11.36 2.47
N PRO A 142 16.83 12.47 1.81
CA PRO A 142 16.57 12.64 0.38
C PRO A 142 17.34 11.62 -0.45
N LEU A 143 16.68 11.02 -1.45
CA LEU A 143 17.35 10.10 -2.38
C LEU A 143 17.78 10.80 -3.67
N ILE A 144 17.23 11.98 -3.95
CA ILE A 144 17.59 12.83 -5.10
C ILE A 144 18.07 14.16 -4.54
N HIS A 145 19.35 14.44 -4.75
CA HIS A 145 20.03 15.62 -4.23
C HIS A 145 20.10 16.74 -5.29
N GLY A 146 20.19 17.99 -4.85
CA GLY A 146 20.29 19.18 -5.70
C GLY A 146 19.80 20.44 -4.99
N GLY A 147 19.29 21.40 -5.75
CA GLY A 147 18.77 22.67 -5.21
C GLY A 147 17.58 22.45 -4.27
N LYS A 148 17.50 23.29 -3.23
CA LYS A 148 16.49 23.21 -2.17
C LYS A 148 15.36 24.25 -2.32
N SER A 149 15.18 24.81 -3.52
CA SER A 149 14.25 25.92 -3.77
C SER A 149 12.79 25.60 -3.52
N THR A 150 12.39 24.34 -3.67
CA THR A 150 10.97 23.91 -3.54
C THR A 150 10.75 23.03 -2.32
N THR A 151 11.63 22.04 -2.11
CA THR A 151 11.57 21.11 -1.00
C THR A 151 12.96 20.54 -0.68
N VAL A 152 13.16 20.23 0.59
CA VAL A 152 14.39 19.55 1.05
C VAL A 152 14.34 18.03 0.87
N PHE A 153 13.18 17.47 0.50
CA PHE A 153 12.97 16.01 0.45
C PHE A 153 13.24 15.42 -0.94
N ARG A 154 13.14 16.24 -1.99
CA ARG A 154 13.36 15.79 -3.38
C ARG A 154 13.73 17.01 -4.22
N ALA A 155 14.96 17.07 -4.68
CA ALA A 155 15.45 18.13 -5.54
C ALA A 155 14.91 18.01 -6.98
N GLY A 156 14.94 19.11 -7.71
CA GLY A 156 14.55 19.24 -9.11
C GLY A 156 13.29 20.08 -9.30
N THR A 157 13.18 20.68 -10.47
CA THR A 157 12.03 21.51 -10.85
C THR A 157 10.74 20.68 -10.79
N PRO A 158 9.70 21.15 -10.09
CA PRO A 158 8.44 20.44 -10.01
C PRO A 158 7.76 20.30 -11.38
N ALA A 159 7.26 19.12 -11.69
CA ALA A 159 6.46 18.87 -12.90
C ALA A 159 5.03 19.39 -12.69
N CYS A 160 4.83 20.71 -12.71
CA CYS A 160 3.58 21.37 -12.34
C CYS A 160 2.35 20.80 -13.06
N ALA A 161 2.45 20.51 -14.36
CA ALA A 161 1.35 19.93 -15.12
C ALA A 161 0.91 18.57 -14.56
N LEU A 162 1.86 17.69 -14.22
CA LEU A 162 1.57 16.39 -13.61
C LEU A 162 1.00 16.55 -12.20
N ILE A 163 1.52 17.50 -11.42
CA ILE A 163 1.02 17.76 -10.05
C ILE A 163 -0.43 18.24 -10.08
N VAL A 164 -0.76 19.19 -10.97
CA VAL A 164 -2.13 19.68 -11.13
C VAL A 164 -3.07 18.59 -11.62
N SER A 165 -2.63 17.77 -12.58
CA SER A 165 -3.38 16.61 -13.07
C SER A 165 -3.64 15.60 -11.95
N PHE A 166 -2.61 15.28 -11.14
CA PHE A 166 -2.74 14.40 -9.98
C PHE A 166 -3.78 14.93 -8.97
N ALA A 167 -3.67 16.20 -8.60
CA ALA A 167 -4.59 16.83 -7.66
C ALA A 167 -6.04 16.83 -8.19
N LYS A 168 -6.23 17.11 -9.49
CA LYS A 168 -7.53 17.04 -10.13
C LYS A 168 -8.10 15.62 -10.12
N ALA A 169 -7.31 14.63 -10.51
CA ALA A 169 -7.73 13.23 -10.52
C ALA A 169 -8.10 12.75 -9.11
N LEU A 170 -7.28 13.10 -8.10
CA LEU A 170 -7.55 12.76 -6.70
C LEU A 170 -8.89 13.35 -6.23
N ARG A 171 -9.14 14.63 -6.52
CA ARG A 171 -10.41 15.28 -6.19
C ARG A 171 -11.59 14.58 -6.83
N LEU A 172 -11.52 14.30 -8.15
CA LEU A 172 -12.56 13.60 -8.88
C LEU A 172 -12.79 12.16 -8.39
N ALA A 173 -11.74 11.48 -7.92
CA ALA A 173 -11.87 10.13 -7.39
C ALA A 173 -12.71 10.10 -6.10
N TYR A 174 -12.61 11.14 -5.27
CA TYR A 174 -13.39 11.25 -4.03
C TYR A 174 -14.76 11.92 -4.22
N GLU A 175 -14.99 12.60 -5.35
CA GLU A 175 -16.29 13.12 -5.73
C GLU A 175 -17.25 11.93 -5.93
N ASP A 176 -18.37 11.89 -5.23
CA ASP A 176 -19.37 10.81 -5.26
C ASP A 176 -18.80 9.39 -4.98
N ILE A 177 -17.76 9.28 -4.14
CA ILE A 177 -17.08 8.00 -3.85
C ILE A 177 -18.05 6.92 -3.38
N ASP A 178 -19.05 7.26 -2.58
CA ASP A 178 -20.03 6.28 -2.06
C ASP A 178 -20.91 5.72 -3.18
N MET A 179 -21.34 6.56 -4.13
CA MET A 179 -22.12 6.13 -5.30
C MET A 179 -21.28 5.23 -6.22
N LYS A 180 -20.02 5.62 -6.48
CA LYS A 180 -19.08 4.80 -7.27
C LYS A 180 -18.84 3.44 -6.63
N ASN A 181 -18.64 3.41 -5.32
CA ASN A 181 -18.43 2.17 -4.58
C ASN A 181 -19.67 1.28 -4.58
N ALA A 182 -20.87 1.85 -4.45
CA ALA A 182 -22.12 1.09 -4.54
C ALA A 182 -22.26 0.43 -5.91
N HIS A 183 -21.98 1.17 -6.99
CA HIS A 183 -22.01 0.62 -8.35
C HIS A 183 -20.99 -0.50 -8.55
N VAL A 184 -19.75 -0.31 -8.11
CA VAL A 184 -18.71 -1.35 -8.22
C VAL A 184 -19.08 -2.59 -7.40
N LEU A 185 -19.68 -2.41 -6.22
CA LEU A 185 -20.15 -3.53 -5.39
C LEU A 185 -21.29 -4.32 -6.09
N GLU A 186 -22.19 -3.64 -6.79
CA GLU A 186 -23.22 -4.28 -7.60
C GLU A 186 -22.59 -5.12 -8.73
N LEU A 187 -21.65 -4.55 -9.47
CA LEU A 187 -20.91 -5.28 -10.53
C LEU A 187 -20.12 -6.45 -9.98
N ASN A 188 -19.49 -6.30 -8.82
CA ASN A 188 -18.76 -7.38 -8.16
C ASN A 188 -19.70 -8.55 -7.82
N ARG A 189 -20.84 -8.25 -7.20
CA ARG A 189 -21.86 -9.26 -6.86
C ARG A 189 -22.38 -9.98 -8.11
N TYR A 190 -22.66 -9.22 -9.17
CA TYR A 190 -23.10 -9.79 -10.44
C TYR A 190 -22.04 -10.72 -11.03
N LEU A 191 -20.76 -10.32 -11.02
CA LEU A 191 -19.67 -11.16 -11.50
C LEU A 191 -19.57 -12.45 -10.69
N LEU A 192 -19.56 -12.35 -9.36
CA LEU A 192 -19.45 -13.52 -8.48
C LEU A 192 -20.63 -14.48 -8.65
N ASP A 193 -21.85 -13.96 -8.86
CA ASP A 193 -23.02 -14.77 -9.19
C ASP A 193 -22.85 -15.54 -10.51
N LYS A 194 -22.31 -14.89 -11.55
CA LYS A 194 -22.03 -15.51 -12.84
C LYS A 194 -20.90 -16.56 -12.80
N LEU A 195 -19.97 -16.42 -11.87
CA LEU A 195 -18.91 -17.41 -11.65
C LEU A 195 -19.40 -18.63 -10.86
N ASN A 196 -20.54 -18.50 -10.19
CA ASN A 196 -21.12 -19.60 -9.42
C ASN A 196 -21.52 -20.77 -10.35
N GLY A 197 -21.07 -21.97 -9.99
CA GLY A 197 -21.30 -23.18 -10.80
C GLY A 197 -20.27 -23.42 -11.91
N LEU A 198 -19.30 -22.50 -12.11
CA LEU A 198 -18.14 -22.75 -12.96
C LEU A 198 -17.01 -23.41 -12.15
N ASP A 199 -16.14 -24.14 -12.83
CA ASP A 199 -14.93 -24.76 -12.22
C ASP A 199 -13.83 -23.71 -12.00
N VAL A 200 -14.13 -22.72 -11.16
CA VAL A 200 -13.23 -21.65 -10.78
C VAL A 200 -13.15 -21.52 -9.26
N CYS A 201 -11.98 -21.20 -8.75
CA CYS A 201 -11.80 -20.83 -7.34
C CYS A 201 -11.73 -19.31 -7.25
N VAL A 202 -12.64 -18.70 -6.47
CA VAL A 202 -12.58 -17.27 -6.16
C VAL A 202 -11.70 -17.09 -4.92
N ASN A 203 -10.56 -16.42 -5.09
CA ASN A 203 -9.59 -16.17 -4.01
C ASN A 203 -9.90 -14.90 -3.21
N SER A 204 -10.70 -13.99 -3.78
CA SER A 204 -11.18 -12.80 -3.06
C SER A 204 -12.30 -13.17 -2.10
N ASN A 205 -12.31 -12.56 -0.91
CA ASN A 205 -13.29 -12.79 0.14
C ASN A 205 -13.95 -11.47 0.59
N GLU A 206 -14.74 -11.51 1.65
CA GLU A 206 -15.48 -10.36 2.20
C GLU A 206 -14.57 -9.23 2.74
N TYR A 207 -13.29 -9.53 3.02
CA TYR A 207 -12.29 -8.55 3.45
C TYR A 207 -11.61 -7.86 2.26
N CYS A 208 -11.97 -8.22 1.03
CA CYS A 208 -11.36 -7.66 -0.18
C CYS A 208 -12.11 -6.43 -0.68
N LEU A 209 -11.36 -5.52 -1.30
CA LEU A 209 -11.93 -4.36 -1.98
C LEU A 209 -12.72 -4.84 -3.22
N PRO A 210 -14.00 -4.49 -3.39
CA PRO A 210 -14.82 -5.03 -4.49
C PRO A 210 -14.35 -4.65 -5.89
N HIS A 211 -13.40 -3.73 -6.00
CA HIS A 211 -12.73 -3.35 -7.26
C HIS A 211 -11.74 -4.42 -7.78
N ILE A 212 -11.41 -5.42 -6.96
CA ILE A 212 -10.41 -6.45 -7.26
C ILE A 212 -11.06 -7.80 -7.01
N VAL A 213 -11.11 -8.63 -8.05
CA VAL A 213 -11.54 -10.03 -7.97
C VAL A 213 -10.40 -10.90 -8.48
N ASN A 214 -9.94 -11.81 -7.64
CA ASN A 214 -8.91 -12.79 -7.99
C ASN A 214 -9.55 -14.16 -8.12
N ILE A 215 -9.34 -14.80 -9.26
CA ILE A 215 -9.86 -16.15 -9.56
C ILE A 215 -8.73 -17.07 -10.01
N SER A 216 -8.84 -18.33 -9.69
CA SER A 216 -7.94 -19.40 -10.16
C SER A 216 -8.72 -20.44 -10.94
N LEU A 217 -8.13 -20.93 -12.00
CA LEU A 217 -8.62 -22.06 -12.80
C LEU A 217 -7.66 -23.23 -12.65
N ASN A 218 -8.18 -24.40 -12.30
CA ASN A 218 -7.37 -25.59 -12.15
C ASN A 218 -6.79 -26.01 -13.49
N GLY A 219 -5.46 -26.24 -13.55
CA GLY A 219 -4.76 -26.75 -14.73
C GLY A 219 -4.53 -25.73 -15.87
N ILE A 220 -4.94 -24.47 -15.69
CA ILE A 220 -4.74 -23.42 -16.69
C ILE A 220 -3.76 -22.36 -16.15
N LYS A 221 -2.73 -22.04 -16.93
CA LYS A 221 -1.81 -20.96 -16.58
C LYS A 221 -2.52 -19.60 -16.69
N PRO A 222 -2.28 -18.64 -15.76
CA PRO A 222 -2.91 -17.31 -15.80
C PRO A 222 -2.75 -16.58 -17.13
N GLU A 223 -1.57 -16.66 -17.75
CA GLU A 223 -1.28 -16.06 -19.06
C GLU A 223 -2.17 -16.64 -20.17
N THR A 224 -2.39 -17.95 -20.16
CA THR A 224 -3.27 -18.61 -21.13
C THR A 224 -4.70 -18.12 -20.98
N MET A 225 -5.18 -18.01 -19.74
CA MET A 225 -6.52 -17.50 -19.46
C MET A 225 -6.69 -16.03 -19.88
N LEU A 226 -5.64 -15.21 -19.72
CA LEU A 226 -5.68 -13.80 -20.09
C LEU A 226 -5.81 -13.59 -21.61
N HIS A 227 -5.29 -14.53 -22.41
CA HIS A 227 -5.25 -14.46 -23.89
C HIS A 227 -6.38 -15.24 -24.57
N ALA A 228 -7.20 -15.95 -23.83
CA ALA A 228 -8.37 -16.67 -24.34
C ALA A 228 -9.61 -15.79 -24.35
#